data_f454d6c069d9e869f1eaabb6d75692bc
#
_entry.id   f454d6c069d9e869f1eaabb6d75692bc
#
_cell.length_a   1.000
_cell.length_b   1.000
_cell.length_c   1.000
_cell.angle_alpha   90.00
_cell.angle_beta   90.00
_cell.angle_gamma   90.00
#
_symmetry.space_group_name_H-M   'P 1'
#
loop_
_entity.id
_entity.type
_entity.pdbx_description
1 polymer ?
#
loop_
_entity_poly.entity_id
_entity_poly.type
_entity_poly.pdbx_seq_one_letter_code
_entity_poly.pdbx_strand_id
1 'polypeptide(L)'
;LYSGGFIWRSPELELNDVGFLRQADEIRQYLDVKGQFLTPTDWYRGASLGFGQFTTYDFEGNLNRLQFDLNGNVNFKNNWEANIRMIHKPLININTYLRGGPRWRFSEENGIFLSAGSDRRKRYNVNVRIGKSQAKEDNFSFTSYSISMGYQPTNALRLSLETSYRNAPSKTQYVTQGNFLNKNFYILA
;
A
#
# COMPACT_ATOMS: atom_id res chain seq x y z
N LEU A 1 -21.64 -1.17 0.07
CA LEU A 1 -21.04 -0.05 -0.64
C LEU A 1 -20.15 -0.57 -1.76
N TYR A 2 -20.19 0.10 -2.89
CA TYR A 2 -19.25 -0.14 -3.98
C TYR A 2 -18.79 1.19 -4.55
N SER A 3 -17.57 1.22 -5.05
CA SER A 3 -17.01 2.33 -5.81
C SER A 3 -16.09 1.79 -6.91
N GLY A 4 -15.99 2.52 -7.99
CA GLY A 4 -15.10 2.20 -9.08
C GLY A 4 -14.82 3.43 -9.92
N GLY A 5 -13.73 3.42 -10.64
CA GLY A 5 -13.37 4.56 -11.46
C GLY A 5 -12.28 4.25 -12.46
N PHE A 6 -12.17 5.19 -13.38
CA PHE A 6 -11.17 5.25 -14.42
C PHE A 6 -10.36 6.53 -14.30
N ILE A 7 -9.06 6.44 -14.43
CA ILE A 7 -8.15 7.58 -14.53
C ILE A 7 -7.24 7.30 -15.72
N TRP A 8 -7.13 8.24 -16.64
CA TRP A 8 -6.16 8.16 -17.72
C TRP A 8 -5.27 9.40 -17.76
N ARG A 9 -4.01 9.19 -18.10
CA ARG A 9 -3.01 10.22 -18.31
C ARG A 9 -2.33 9.92 -19.62
N SER A 10 -2.55 10.77 -20.63
CA SER A 10 -1.96 10.57 -21.95
C SER A 10 -0.42 10.52 -21.89
N PRO A 11 0.25 9.88 -22.86
CA PRO A 11 1.71 9.84 -22.90
C PRO A 11 2.34 11.23 -22.94
N GLU A 12 1.67 12.20 -23.59
CA GLU A 12 2.13 13.58 -23.74
C GLU A 12 1.70 14.52 -22.61
N LEU A 13 1.03 13.99 -21.56
CA LEU A 13 0.61 14.81 -20.44
C LEU A 13 1.83 15.33 -19.69
N GLU A 14 1.99 16.62 -19.67
CA GLU A 14 3.01 17.34 -18.93
C GLU A 14 2.36 18.34 -17.95
N LEU A 15 2.75 18.28 -16.69
CA LEU A 15 2.23 19.16 -15.62
C LEU A 15 3.36 19.87 -14.86
N ASN A 16 4.56 19.94 -15.44
CA ASN A 16 5.76 20.44 -14.76
C ASN A 16 5.62 21.88 -14.29
N ASP A 17 4.79 22.69 -14.96
CA ASP A 17 4.54 24.10 -14.60
C ASP A 17 3.56 24.26 -13.43
N VAL A 18 2.73 23.26 -13.13
CA VAL A 18 1.66 23.32 -12.13
C VAL A 18 1.84 22.33 -10.99
N GLY A 19 2.77 21.37 -11.12
CA GLY A 19 3.00 20.33 -10.11
C GLY A 19 3.85 19.19 -10.63
N PHE A 20 4.13 18.23 -9.74
CA PHE A 20 4.92 17.05 -10.08
C PHE A 20 4.03 15.97 -10.68
N LEU A 21 4.26 15.61 -11.94
CA LEU A 21 3.67 14.45 -12.57
C LEU A 21 4.54 13.22 -12.33
N ARG A 22 4.05 12.28 -11.55
CA ARG A 22 4.79 11.05 -11.23
C ARG A 22 4.90 10.10 -12.42
N GLN A 23 3.87 10.03 -13.25
CA GLN A 23 3.80 9.13 -14.41
C GLN A 23 2.73 9.62 -15.39
N ALA A 24 3.10 9.77 -16.66
CA ALA A 24 2.22 9.83 -17.82
C ALA A 24 2.03 8.41 -18.41
N ASP A 25 1.33 8.27 -19.53
CA ASP A 25 1.09 6.99 -20.22
C ASP A 25 0.48 5.94 -19.28
N GLU A 26 -0.64 6.28 -18.66
CA GLU A 26 -1.29 5.42 -17.67
C GLU A 26 -2.80 5.43 -17.83
N ILE A 27 -3.38 4.25 -17.97
CA ILE A 27 -4.83 4.00 -17.82
C ILE A 27 -5.01 3.16 -16.57
N ARG A 28 -5.65 3.76 -15.57
CA ARG A 28 -5.89 3.14 -14.26
C ARG A 28 -7.36 2.84 -14.09
N GLN A 29 -7.64 1.62 -13.68
CA GLN A 29 -8.97 1.16 -13.29
C GLN A 29 -8.92 0.67 -11.85
N TYR A 30 -9.96 0.96 -11.09
CA TYR A 30 -10.13 0.39 -9.75
C TYR A 30 -11.60 0.05 -9.50
N LEU A 31 -11.80 -0.98 -8.70
CA LEU A 31 -13.10 -1.41 -8.18
C LEU A 31 -12.93 -1.76 -6.71
N ASP A 32 -13.80 -1.20 -5.87
CA ASP A 32 -13.88 -1.51 -4.45
C ASP A 32 -15.30 -1.93 -4.09
N VAL A 33 -15.43 -3.03 -3.37
CA VAL A 33 -16.68 -3.53 -2.82
C VAL A 33 -16.53 -3.70 -1.31
N LYS A 34 -17.45 -3.16 -0.51
CA LYS A 34 -17.41 -3.21 0.94
C LYS A 34 -18.73 -3.65 1.52
N GLY A 35 -18.75 -4.76 2.23
CA GLY A 35 -19.81 -5.18 3.13
C GLY A 35 -19.65 -4.53 4.51
N GLN A 36 -20.76 -4.09 5.10
CA GLN A 36 -20.78 -3.52 6.45
C GLN A 36 -21.79 -4.26 7.30
N PHE A 37 -21.38 -4.64 8.52
CA PHE A 37 -22.16 -5.31 9.52
C PHE A 37 -22.39 -4.31 10.66
N LEU A 38 -23.49 -3.59 10.59
CA LEU A 38 -23.80 -2.47 11.50
C LEU A 38 -24.67 -2.89 12.69
N THR A 39 -25.28 -4.07 12.64
CA THR A 39 -26.05 -4.61 13.74
C THR A 39 -25.08 -5.14 14.81
N PRO A 40 -25.07 -4.54 16.04
CA PRO A 40 -24.21 -5.00 17.10
C PRO A 40 -24.55 -6.44 17.53
N THR A 41 -23.53 -7.21 17.85
CA THR A 41 -23.64 -8.55 18.43
C THR A 41 -23.14 -8.54 19.88
N ASP A 42 -22.97 -9.71 20.50
CA ASP A 42 -22.47 -9.81 21.88
C ASP A 42 -21.02 -9.35 22.04
N TRP A 43 -20.21 -9.35 20.98
CA TRP A 43 -18.77 -9.07 21.03
C TRP A 43 -18.32 -7.85 20.19
N TYR A 44 -19.04 -7.49 19.12
CA TYR A 44 -18.69 -6.30 18.31
C TYR A 44 -19.87 -5.32 18.21
N ARG A 45 -19.54 -4.05 17.94
CA ARG A 45 -20.50 -2.97 17.63
C ARG A 45 -20.68 -2.78 16.12
N GLY A 46 -19.70 -3.14 15.35
CA GLY A 46 -19.74 -3.10 13.90
C GLY A 46 -18.48 -3.70 13.31
N ALA A 47 -18.62 -4.26 12.12
CA ALA A 47 -17.51 -4.83 11.36
C ALA A 47 -17.67 -4.49 9.87
N SER A 48 -16.61 -4.60 9.12
CA SER A 48 -16.66 -4.48 7.69
C SER A 48 -15.63 -5.38 7.02
N LEU A 49 -15.96 -5.86 5.83
CA LEU A 49 -15.08 -6.60 4.94
C LEU A 49 -15.13 -5.93 3.57
N GLY A 50 -13.97 -5.62 3.02
CA GLY A 50 -13.81 -4.99 1.72
C GLY A 50 -12.89 -5.78 0.82
N PHE A 51 -13.22 -5.79 -0.46
CA PHE A 51 -12.37 -6.29 -1.53
C PHE A 51 -12.14 -5.18 -2.54
N GLY A 52 -10.88 -4.98 -2.92
CA GLY A 52 -10.47 -4.03 -3.93
C GLY A 52 -9.69 -4.71 -5.06
N GLN A 53 -9.90 -4.23 -6.26
CA GLN A 53 -9.14 -4.61 -7.44
C GLN A 53 -8.59 -3.35 -8.09
N PHE A 54 -7.34 -3.40 -8.48
CA PHE A 54 -6.64 -2.28 -9.08
C PHE A 54 -5.83 -2.77 -10.29
N THR A 55 -6.03 -2.12 -11.43
CA THR A 55 -5.37 -2.47 -12.68
C THR A 55 -4.81 -1.22 -13.34
N THR A 56 -3.62 -1.33 -13.92
CA THR A 56 -3.00 -0.23 -14.68
C THR A 56 -2.50 -0.76 -16.02
N TYR A 57 -2.86 -0.09 -17.09
CA TYR A 57 -2.38 -0.29 -18.44
C TYR A 57 -1.62 0.96 -18.91
N ASP A 58 -0.81 0.83 -19.94
CA ASP A 58 -0.38 1.96 -20.77
C ASP A 58 -1.29 2.14 -21.97
N PHE A 59 -1.06 3.18 -22.77
CA PHE A 59 -1.83 3.45 -23.99
C PHE A 59 -1.57 2.49 -25.14
N GLU A 60 -0.50 1.68 -25.07
CA GLU A 60 -0.27 0.57 -25.99
C GLU A 60 -1.06 -0.70 -25.62
N GLY A 61 -1.81 -0.67 -24.51
CA GLY A 61 -2.61 -1.78 -24.02
C GLY A 61 -1.85 -2.81 -23.18
N ASN A 62 -0.62 -2.52 -22.79
CA ASN A 62 0.14 -3.45 -21.95
C ASN A 62 -0.26 -3.33 -20.49
N LEU A 63 -0.50 -4.47 -19.85
CA LEU A 63 -0.79 -4.55 -18.42
C LEU A 63 0.48 -4.28 -17.59
N ASN A 64 0.47 -3.18 -16.85
CA ASN A 64 1.58 -2.75 -16.01
C ASN A 64 1.40 -3.19 -14.56
N ARG A 65 0.16 -3.26 -14.07
CA ARG A 65 -0.11 -3.65 -12.68
C ARG A 65 -1.45 -4.34 -12.55
N LEU A 66 -1.46 -5.41 -11.78
CA LEU A 66 -2.66 -6.02 -11.24
C LEU A 66 -2.47 -6.17 -9.73
N GLN A 67 -3.47 -5.77 -8.95
CA GLN A 67 -3.44 -5.86 -7.50
C GLN A 67 -4.82 -6.17 -6.96
N PHE A 68 -4.85 -7.02 -5.95
CA PHE A 68 -6.02 -7.33 -5.15
C PHE A 68 -5.76 -6.95 -3.69
N ASP A 69 -6.74 -6.32 -3.07
CA ASP A 69 -6.73 -5.94 -1.66
C ASP A 69 -7.93 -6.59 -0.95
N LEU A 70 -7.68 -7.21 0.20
CA LEU A 70 -8.71 -7.65 1.13
C LEU A 70 -8.54 -6.88 2.43
N ASN A 71 -9.60 -6.21 2.88
CA ASN A 71 -9.58 -5.37 4.07
C ASN A 71 -10.67 -5.82 5.04
N GLY A 72 -10.31 -6.06 6.29
CA GLY A 72 -11.23 -6.36 7.37
C GLY A 72 -11.07 -5.35 8.51
N ASN A 73 -12.18 -4.92 9.09
CA ASN A 73 -12.20 -4.06 10.27
C ASN A 73 -13.26 -4.57 11.25
N VAL A 74 -12.95 -4.53 12.53
CA VAL A 74 -13.90 -4.80 13.61
C VAL A 74 -13.75 -3.79 14.73
N ASN A 75 -14.88 -3.27 15.20
CA ASN A 75 -14.99 -2.41 16.37
C ASN A 75 -15.68 -3.21 17.49
N PHE A 76 -14.94 -3.59 18.50
CA PHE A 76 -15.42 -4.39 19.63
C PHE A 76 -16.29 -3.57 20.59
N LYS A 77 -17.13 -4.25 21.39
CA LYS A 77 -17.96 -3.61 22.42
C LYS A 77 -17.16 -2.84 23.48
N ASN A 78 -15.97 -3.29 23.81
CA ASN A 78 -15.03 -2.63 24.72
C ASN A 78 -14.28 -1.44 24.10
N ASN A 79 -14.69 -1.01 22.89
CA ASN A 79 -14.08 0.07 22.09
C ASN A 79 -12.65 -0.19 21.64
N TRP A 80 -12.22 -1.45 21.63
CA TRP A 80 -11.05 -1.84 20.88
C TRP A 80 -11.38 -1.91 19.39
N GLU A 81 -10.38 -1.72 18.57
CA GLU A 81 -10.47 -1.87 17.12
C GLU A 81 -9.38 -2.83 16.63
N ALA A 82 -9.71 -3.61 15.63
CA ALA A 82 -8.71 -4.41 14.93
C ALA A 82 -8.92 -4.30 13.41
N ASN A 83 -7.81 -4.25 12.68
CA ASN A 83 -7.82 -4.17 11.22
C ASN A 83 -6.86 -5.19 10.65
N ILE A 84 -7.24 -5.78 9.53
CA ILE A 84 -6.41 -6.61 8.67
C ILE A 84 -6.46 -6.07 7.26
N ARG A 85 -5.32 -6.02 6.59
CA ARG A 85 -5.23 -5.79 5.15
C ARG A 85 -4.30 -6.83 4.54
N MET A 86 -4.77 -7.51 3.51
CA MET A 86 -3.99 -8.42 2.69
C MET A 86 -3.88 -7.82 1.29
N ILE A 87 -2.69 -7.93 0.70
CA ILE A 87 -2.40 -7.44 -0.64
C ILE A 87 -1.80 -8.58 -1.43
N HIS A 88 -2.30 -8.78 -2.63
CA HIS A 88 -1.75 -9.69 -3.61
C HIS A 88 -1.52 -8.96 -4.92
N LYS A 89 -0.27 -8.97 -5.41
CA LYS A 89 0.13 -8.35 -6.67
C LYS A 89 0.77 -9.43 -7.56
N PRO A 90 -0.02 -10.13 -8.38
CA PRO A 90 0.50 -11.19 -9.23
C PRO A 90 1.38 -10.66 -10.37
N LEU A 91 1.20 -9.40 -10.74
CA LEU A 91 1.96 -8.79 -11.82
C LEU A 91 2.26 -7.32 -11.52
N ILE A 92 3.54 -6.97 -11.65
CA ILE A 92 4.02 -5.60 -11.53
C ILE A 92 5.07 -5.39 -12.63
N ASN A 93 4.72 -4.57 -13.63
CA ASN A 93 5.67 -4.07 -14.64
C ASN A 93 5.80 -2.56 -14.46
N ILE A 94 7.01 -2.06 -14.45
CA ILE A 94 7.26 -0.63 -14.31
C ILE A 94 8.05 -0.15 -15.53
N ASN A 95 7.44 0.69 -16.36
CA ASN A 95 8.05 1.29 -17.53
C ASN A 95 9.02 2.43 -17.18
N THR A 96 8.88 3.05 -16.03
CA THR A 96 9.72 4.15 -15.55
C THR A 96 10.94 3.69 -14.73
N TYR A 97 11.05 2.40 -14.40
CA TYR A 97 12.08 1.90 -13.50
C TYR A 97 13.50 2.09 -14.05
N LEU A 98 13.70 1.83 -15.33
CA LEU A 98 14.98 1.98 -16.02
C LEU A 98 15.14 3.35 -16.71
N ARG A 99 14.33 4.36 -16.33
CA ARG A 99 14.44 5.76 -16.78
C ARG A 99 14.53 5.90 -18.30
N GLY A 100 13.57 5.31 -19.02
CA GLY A 100 13.53 5.30 -20.50
C GLY A 100 14.05 4.01 -21.13
N GLY A 101 14.41 3.01 -20.30
CA GLY A 101 14.73 1.65 -20.76
C GLY A 101 13.51 0.77 -20.94
N PRO A 102 13.73 -0.53 -21.21
CA PRO A 102 12.66 -1.51 -21.31
C PRO A 102 11.88 -1.62 -20.00
N ARG A 103 10.67 -2.15 -20.09
CA ARG A 103 9.86 -2.42 -18.91
C ARG A 103 10.56 -3.42 -18.01
N TRP A 104 10.58 -3.10 -16.71
CA TRP A 104 11.09 -4.00 -15.69
C TRP A 104 9.95 -4.75 -15.02
N ARG A 105 10.02 -6.07 -15.05
CA ARG A 105 9.06 -6.95 -14.38
C ARG A 105 9.56 -7.31 -13.00
N PHE A 106 8.75 -7.00 -11.98
CA PHE A 106 8.95 -7.50 -10.63
C PHE A 106 8.22 -8.83 -10.44
N SER A 107 8.71 -9.63 -9.52
CA SER A 107 8.03 -10.86 -9.13
C SER A 107 6.72 -10.57 -8.37
N GLU A 108 5.88 -11.58 -8.29
CA GLU A 108 4.67 -11.56 -7.47
C GLU A 108 4.98 -11.10 -6.04
N GLU A 109 4.17 -10.20 -5.49
CA GLU A 109 4.29 -9.69 -4.13
C GLU A 109 3.03 -9.99 -3.32
N ASN A 110 3.23 -10.52 -2.11
CA ASN A 110 2.17 -10.76 -1.13
C ASN A 110 2.47 -9.98 0.15
N GLY A 111 1.44 -9.35 0.71
CA GLY A 111 1.57 -8.57 1.93
C GLY A 111 0.42 -8.77 2.90
N ILE A 112 0.73 -8.69 4.19
CA ILE A 112 -0.24 -8.68 5.28
C ILE A 112 0.09 -7.53 6.26
N PHE A 113 -0.94 -6.80 6.64
CA PHE A 113 -0.85 -5.69 7.57
C PHE A 113 -1.94 -5.84 8.62
N LEU A 114 -1.54 -5.80 9.87
CA LEU A 114 -2.42 -5.96 11.03
C LEU A 114 -2.31 -4.71 11.90
N SER A 115 -3.41 -4.28 12.48
CA SER A 115 -3.39 -3.30 13.56
C SER A 115 -4.45 -3.59 14.60
N ALA A 116 -4.12 -3.27 15.85
CA ALA A 116 -5.05 -3.33 16.96
C ALA A 116 -4.86 -2.09 17.85
N GLY A 117 -5.97 -1.49 18.27
CA GLY A 117 -6.00 -0.32 19.11
C GLY A 117 -6.96 -0.46 20.27
N SER A 118 -6.57 0.03 21.45
CA SER A 118 -7.43 0.10 22.62
C SER A 118 -8.33 1.34 22.59
N ASP A 119 -9.28 1.42 23.50
CA ASP A 119 -10.19 2.57 23.67
C ASP A 119 -9.42 3.88 23.91
N ARG A 120 -9.41 4.78 22.91
CA ARG A 120 -8.71 6.08 22.96
C ARG A 120 -9.29 7.08 23.96
N ARG A 121 -10.46 6.81 24.51
CA ARG A 121 -11.11 7.66 25.55
C ARG A 121 -10.61 7.35 26.95
N LYS A 122 -9.89 6.23 27.10
CA LYS A 122 -9.26 5.85 28.37
C LYS A 122 -8.02 6.70 28.63
N ARG A 123 -7.69 6.86 29.91
CA ARG A 123 -6.45 7.56 30.33
C ARG A 123 -5.19 6.94 29.71
N TYR A 124 -5.22 5.61 29.53
CA TYR A 124 -4.17 4.86 28.82
C TYR A 124 -4.75 4.28 27.56
N ASN A 125 -4.06 4.46 26.47
CA ASN A 125 -4.39 3.81 25.22
C ASN A 125 -3.12 3.32 24.52
N VAL A 126 -3.28 2.27 23.75
CA VAL A 126 -2.21 1.66 22.97
C VAL A 126 -2.73 1.32 21.59
N ASN A 127 -1.86 1.50 20.58
CA ASN A 127 -2.10 1.02 19.22
C ASN A 127 -0.84 0.29 18.74
N VAL A 128 -1.02 -0.90 18.20
CA VAL A 128 0.05 -1.73 17.62
C VAL A 128 -0.25 -1.93 16.14
N ARG A 129 0.79 -1.82 15.31
CA ARG A 129 0.72 -2.12 13.88
C ARG A 129 1.87 -3.04 13.50
N ILE A 130 1.58 -4.03 12.69
CA ILE A 130 2.54 -4.99 12.14
C ILE A 130 2.29 -5.08 10.66
N GLY A 131 3.33 -4.98 9.86
CA GLY A 131 3.25 -5.12 8.41
C GLY A 131 4.38 -6.00 7.89
N LYS A 132 4.03 -6.92 6.99
CA LYS A 132 4.99 -7.72 6.24
C LYS A 132 4.52 -7.80 4.79
N SER A 133 5.44 -7.57 3.86
CA SER A 133 5.25 -7.83 2.44
C SER A 133 6.51 -8.48 1.87
N GLN A 134 6.34 -9.37 0.92
CA GLN A 134 7.46 -10.09 0.33
C GLN A 134 7.18 -10.40 -1.14
N ALA A 135 8.16 -10.14 -1.99
CA ALA A 135 8.18 -10.60 -3.37
C ALA A 135 8.64 -12.06 -3.44
N LYS A 136 8.07 -12.82 -4.38
CA LYS A 136 8.31 -14.27 -4.52
C LYS A 136 9.77 -14.62 -4.77
N GLU A 137 10.48 -13.81 -5.55
CA GLU A 137 11.90 -14.02 -5.89
C GLU A 137 12.84 -13.28 -4.92
N ASP A 138 12.33 -12.85 -3.78
CA ASP A 138 13.07 -12.19 -2.71
C ASP A 138 13.87 -10.93 -3.17
N ASN A 139 13.42 -10.30 -4.26
CA ASN A 139 13.99 -9.04 -4.74
C ASN A 139 13.47 -7.82 -3.97
N PHE A 140 12.39 -7.98 -3.21
CA PHE A 140 11.84 -6.98 -2.32
C PHE A 140 11.22 -7.63 -1.09
N SER A 141 11.49 -7.10 0.06
CA SER A 141 10.74 -7.40 1.27
C SER A 141 10.48 -6.13 2.08
N PHE A 142 9.42 -6.16 2.85
CA PHE A 142 9.04 -5.08 3.74
C PHE A 142 8.60 -5.67 5.07
N THR A 143 9.14 -5.14 6.15
CA THR A 143 8.72 -5.48 7.51
C THR A 143 8.61 -4.21 8.32
N SER A 144 7.51 -4.02 9.02
CA SER A 144 7.31 -2.88 9.91
C SER A 144 6.63 -3.28 11.20
N TYR A 145 7.04 -2.66 12.28
CA TYR A 145 6.40 -2.73 13.59
C TYR A 145 6.25 -1.30 14.11
N SER A 146 5.11 -0.96 14.68
CA SER A 146 4.97 0.28 15.41
C SER A 146 4.08 0.10 16.63
N ILE A 147 4.45 0.77 17.71
CA ILE A 147 3.68 0.85 18.95
C ILE A 147 3.52 2.33 19.26
N SER A 148 2.28 2.74 19.49
CA SER A 148 1.93 4.09 19.93
C SER A 148 1.17 3.98 21.24
N MET A 149 1.64 4.66 22.26
CA MET A 149 1.07 4.69 23.59
C MET A 149 0.65 6.12 23.94
N GLY A 150 -0.53 6.29 24.47
CA GLY A 150 -1.05 7.55 24.96
C GLY A 150 -1.37 7.47 26.46
N TYR A 151 -1.00 8.50 27.21
CA TYR A 151 -1.34 8.67 28.61
C TYR A 151 -1.87 10.07 28.87
N GLN A 152 -3.05 10.17 29.42
CA GLN A 152 -3.70 11.43 29.78
C GLN A 152 -3.96 11.49 31.27
N PRO A 153 -2.98 11.98 32.07
CA PRO A 153 -3.13 12.08 33.53
C PRO A 153 -4.21 13.07 33.96
N THR A 154 -4.37 14.15 33.22
CA THR A 154 -5.37 15.20 33.47
C THR A 154 -6.01 15.63 32.13
N ASN A 155 -7.11 16.39 32.22
CA ASN A 155 -7.75 16.94 31.01
C ASN A 155 -6.87 17.95 30.25
N ALA A 156 -5.90 18.55 30.94
CA ALA A 156 -5.01 19.55 30.39
C ALA A 156 -3.68 19.00 29.86
N LEU A 157 -3.33 17.73 30.18
CA LEU A 157 -2.05 17.15 29.81
C LEU A 157 -2.24 15.79 29.14
N ARG A 158 -1.70 15.66 27.94
CA ARG A 158 -1.61 14.39 27.22
C ARG A 158 -0.17 14.13 26.83
N LEU A 159 0.32 12.95 27.18
CA LEU A 159 1.63 12.43 26.79
C LEU A 159 1.45 11.34 25.74
N SER A 160 2.32 11.31 24.76
CA SER A 160 2.33 10.26 23.73
C SER A 160 3.75 9.81 23.46
N LEU A 161 3.91 8.50 23.31
CA LEU A 161 5.15 7.85 22.87
C LEU A 161 4.83 7.03 21.65
N GLU A 162 5.57 7.24 20.58
CA GLU A 162 5.50 6.42 19.37
C GLU A 162 6.89 5.90 19.06
N THR A 163 6.98 4.59 18.84
CA THR A 163 8.19 3.94 18.34
C THR A 163 7.84 3.11 17.13
N SER A 164 8.74 3.11 16.14
CA SER A 164 8.55 2.34 14.91
C SER A 164 9.88 1.77 14.43
N TYR A 165 9.79 0.57 13.89
CA TYR A 165 10.86 -0.09 13.16
C TYR A 165 10.37 -0.36 11.75
N ARG A 166 11.18 -0.06 10.76
CA ARG A 166 10.91 -0.34 9.35
C ARG A 166 12.18 -0.87 8.68
N ASN A 167 12.03 -2.00 8.02
CA ASN A 167 13.05 -2.57 7.16
C ASN A 167 12.44 -2.89 5.80
N ALA A 168 13.05 -2.39 4.73
CA ALA A 168 12.53 -2.53 3.37
C ALA A 168 13.69 -2.73 2.38
N PRO A 169 14.44 -3.84 2.50
CA PRO A 169 15.51 -4.15 1.55
C PRO A 169 14.93 -4.40 0.15
N SER A 170 15.64 -3.91 -0.84
CA SER A 170 15.41 -4.20 -2.25
C SER A 170 16.74 -4.64 -2.87
N LYS A 171 16.76 -5.80 -3.49
CA LYS A 171 17.97 -6.36 -4.11
C LYS A 171 18.22 -5.78 -5.51
N THR A 172 17.29 -5.01 -6.04
CA THR A 172 17.42 -4.37 -7.34
C THR A 172 17.22 -2.86 -7.20
N GLN A 173 18.25 -2.10 -7.51
CA GLN A 173 18.18 -0.65 -7.59
C GLN A 173 18.82 -0.20 -8.90
N TYR A 174 18.12 0.64 -9.65
CA TYR A 174 18.72 1.24 -10.84
C TYR A 174 19.89 2.16 -10.45
N VAL A 175 21.05 1.91 -11.02
CA VAL A 175 22.27 2.70 -10.80
C VAL A 175 22.50 3.63 -11.96
N THR A 176 22.67 3.07 -13.16
CA THR A 176 22.97 3.84 -14.37
C THR A 176 22.67 3.05 -15.63
N GLN A 177 22.72 3.74 -16.75
CA GLN A 177 22.71 3.15 -18.08
C GLN A 177 23.95 3.55 -18.86
N GLY A 178 24.35 2.73 -19.79
CA GLY A 178 25.43 3.00 -20.72
C GLY A 178 25.14 2.43 -22.10
N ASN A 179 25.97 2.81 -23.08
CA ASN A 179 25.91 2.28 -24.42
C ASN A 179 27.26 1.66 -24.77
N PHE A 180 27.23 0.42 -25.21
CA PHE A 180 28.41 -0.28 -25.71
C PHE A 180 28.09 -1.04 -27.00
N LEU A 181 28.88 -0.83 -28.02
CA LEU A 181 28.66 -1.42 -29.36
C LEU A 181 27.21 -1.22 -29.89
N ASN A 182 26.67 -0.01 -29.75
CA ASN A 182 25.29 0.36 -30.11
C ASN A 182 24.18 -0.41 -29.37
N LYS A 183 24.51 -1.03 -28.24
CA LYS A 183 23.54 -1.67 -27.37
C LYS A 183 23.47 -0.94 -26.03
N ASN A 184 22.27 -0.59 -25.62
CA ASN A 184 22.04 -0.05 -24.27
C ASN A 184 22.11 -1.17 -23.24
N PHE A 185 22.80 -0.91 -22.15
CA PHE A 185 22.78 -1.77 -20.97
C PHE A 185 22.40 -0.96 -19.72
N TYR A 186 21.85 -1.65 -18.75
CA TYR A 186 21.35 -1.06 -17.50
C TYR A 186 22.01 -1.75 -16.32
N ILE A 187 22.57 -0.96 -15.40
CA ILE A 187 23.23 -1.47 -14.21
C ILE A 187 22.24 -1.36 -13.06
N LEU A 188 22.03 -2.50 -12.40
CA LEU A 188 21.25 -2.64 -11.19
C LEU A 188 22.18 -3.14 -10.05
N ALA A 189 21.97 -2.67 -8.84
CA ALA A 189 22.71 -3.07 -7.62
C ALA A 189 21.72 -3.34 -6.46
#